data_5866cdd869ce0ae2a6a0af66b57e4cae
#
_entry.id   5866cdd869ce0ae2a6a0af66b57e4cae
#
_cell.length_a   1.000
_cell.length_b   1.000
_cell.length_c   1.000
_cell.angle_alpha   90.00
_cell.angle_beta   90.00
_cell.angle_gamma   90.00
#
_symmetry.space_group_name_H-M   'P 1'
#
loop_
_entity.id
_entity.type
_entity.pdbx_description
1 polymer ?
#
loop_
_entity_poly.entity_id
_entity_poly.type
_entity_poly.pdbx_seq_one_letter_code
_entity_poly.pdbx_strand_id
1 'polypeptide(L)'
;DPVVSAREAAPPDAGALAQELAGAHEGVAVDWDAPAHAGSELDPGLAVDHAPGILLVETVLGQRMGTGTGMVLTPEGLALTNYHVVEDSSEVFVVEADTGERHTATVLGRDAEHDVAVLDVHGVTDLPVASVSLDPVRRGDEVAAVGNGRGQGHLTAVRGTVLGTDRSIMAASQGSDEYARLTGLIQTDADVVPGYSGGPVVDDDGQVVGVTVAASDGTGAQEVDGFAIPLGVALGVVDQVLSGEETDTVSIGADGALGIMVAADPEAGVVVMQVDADSAAEAIGLVPGDVVLAVDGQAVEGNASRMSRLVNDHNVGDRITVTWRTASGEVREAEAVLQEAVVN
;
A
#
# COMPACT_ATOMS: atom_id res chain seq x y z
N ASP A 1 30.19 -3.55 2.12
CA ASP A 1 29.25 -2.55 1.64
C ASP A 1 28.89 -2.83 0.20
N PRO A 2 27.70 -3.31 -0.14
CA PRO A 2 27.16 -3.13 -1.45
C PRO A 2 26.28 -1.87 -1.42
N VAL A 3 26.82 -0.76 -1.89
CA VAL A 3 26.05 0.36 -2.39
C VAL A 3 25.17 -0.23 -3.49
N VAL A 4 23.87 -0.30 -3.23
CA VAL A 4 22.86 -0.59 -4.26
C VAL A 4 23.06 0.46 -5.34
N SER A 5 23.55 0.02 -6.51
CA SER A 5 23.68 0.88 -7.68
C SER A 5 22.27 1.24 -8.11
N ALA A 6 21.87 2.47 -7.83
CA ALA A 6 20.66 3.04 -8.38
C ALA A 6 20.64 2.81 -9.90
N ARG A 7 19.52 2.36 -10.40
CA ARG A 7 19.27 2.19 -11.84
C ARG A 7 19.74 3.43 -12.60
N GLU A 8 20.75 3.28 -13.46
CA GLU A 8 21.33 4.35 -14.28
C GLU A 8 20.56 4.54 -15.61
N ALA A 9 19.34 4.00 -15.69
CA ALA A 9 18.45 4.23 -16.81
C ALA A 9 17.50 5.38 -16.47
N ALA A 10 17.39 6.36 -17.36
CA ALA A 10 16.39 7.42 -17.21
C ALA A 10 14.99 6.77 -17.02
N PRO A 11 14.16 7.29 -16.09
CA PRO A 11 12.82 6.77 -15.88
C PRO A 11 12.04 6.79 -17.20
N PRO A 12 11.25 5.74 -17.48
CA PRO A 12 10.40 5.76 -18.66
C PRO A 12 9.42 6.95 -18.57
N ASP A 13 9.22 7.66 -19.70
CA ASP A 13 8.18 8.67 -19.81
C ASP A 13 6.81 7.98 -19.61
N ALA A 14 5.94 8.56 -18.81
CA ALA A 14 4.63 8.03 -18.47
C ALA A 14 3.76 7.64 -19.65
N GLY A 15 3.77 8.50 -20.63
CA GLY A 15 3.12 8.18 -21.88
C GLY A 15 3.70 6.94 -22.55
N ALA A 16 4.99 6.67 -22.35
CA ALA A 16 5.68 5.49 -22.87
C ALA A 16 5.32 4.23 -22.04
N LEU A 17 5.33 4.33 -20.72
CA LEU A 17 4.95 3.22 -19.83
C LEU A 17 3.49 2.81 -20.08
N ALA A 18 2.56 3.77 -20.11
CA ALA A 18 1.15 3.49 -20.40
C ALA A 18 0.94 2.87 -21.78
N GLN A 19 1.70 3.28 -22.80
CA GLN A 19 1.65 2.68 -24.14
C GLN A 19 2.27 1.28 -24.19
N GLU A 20 3.33 1.03 -23.44
CA GLU A 20 3.96 -0.28 -23.31
C GLU A 20 3.03 -1.26 -22.60
N LEU A 21 2.40 -0.84 -21.51
CA LEU A 21 1.43 -1.61 -20.74
C LEU A 21 0.16 -1.92 -21.56
N ALA A 22 -0.31 -0.99 -22.40
CA ALA A 22 -1.45 -1.22 -23.31
C ALA A 22 -1.08 -2.10 -24.51
N GLY A 23 0.16 -2.62 -24.57
CA GLY A 23 0.57 -3.65 -25.54
C GLY A 23 -0.18 -4.96 -25.32
N ALA A 24 -0.06 -5.88 -26.29
CA ALA A 24 -0.74 -7.18 -26.27
C ALA A 24 -0.11 -8.14 -25.22
N HIS A 25 -0.36 -7.88 -23.94
CA HIS A 25 -0.10 -8.81 -22.85
C HIS A 25 -1.33 -9.69 -22.63
N GLU A 26 -1.11 -10.89 -22.10
CA GLU A 26 -2.21 -11.80 -21.73
C GLU A 26 -2.93 -11.23 -20.49
N GLY A 27 -4.26 -11.16 -20.54
CA GLY A 27 -5.08 -10.67 -19.45
C GLY A 27 -5.29 -11.71 -18.35
N VAL A 28 -5.83 -11.27 -17.22
CA VAL A 28 -6.19 -12.16 -16.09
C VAL A 28 -7.35 -13.07 -16.51
N ALA A 29 -7.19 -14.36 -16.28
CA ALA A 29 -8.19 -15.37 -16.64
C ALA A 29 -9.33 -15.42 -15.60
N VAL A 30 -10.38 -14.62 -15.81
CA VAL A 30 -11.60 -14.63 -15.00
C VAL A 30 -12.65 -15.56 -15.61
N ASP A 31 -13.29 -16.41 -14.79
CA ASP A 31 -14.44 -17.21 -15.24
C ASP A 31 -15.71 -16.34 -15.28
N TRP A 32 -15.97 -15.75 -16.45
CA TRP A 32 -17.12 -14.87 -16.67
C TRP A 32 -18.47 -15.62 -16.75
N ASP A 33 -18.46 -16.94 -16.85
CA ASP A 33 -19.68 -17.78 -16.85
C ASP A 33 -20.11 -18.18 -15.42
N ALA A 34 -19.20 -18.05 -14.44
CA ALA A 34 -19.49 -18.38 -13.06
C ALA A 34 -20.46 -17.37 -12.42
N PRO A 35 -21.27 -17.77 -11.42
CA PRO A 35 -22.06 -16.83 -10.62
C PRO A 35 -21.17 -15.79 -9.91
N ALA A 36 -21.65 -14.54 -9.80
CA ALA A 36 -20.89 -13.45 -9.19
C ALA A 36 -20.44 -13.72 -7.75
N HIS A 37 -21.17 -14.53 -6.99
CA HIS A 37 -20.88 -14.91 -5.60
C HIS A 37 -20.74 -16.43 -5.47
N ALA A 38 -19.82 -17.02 -6.23
CA ALA A 38 -19.65 -18.48 -6.28
C ALA A 38 -18.64 -19.03 -5.25
N GLY A 39 -17.92 -18.14 -4.56
CA GLY A 39 -16.94 -18.50 -3.53
C GLY A 39 -17.54 -18.92 -2.19
N SER A 40 -16.76 -18.80 -1.13
CA SER A 40 -17.18 -19.13 0.24
C SER A 40 -17.71 -17.89 0.99
N GLU A 41 -18.35 -18.11 2.17
CA GLU A 41 -18.73 -16.98 3.05
C GLU A 41 -17.52 -16.13 3.53
N LEU A 42 -16.31 -16.69 3.49
CA LEU A 42 -15.09 -16.00 3.91
C LEU A 42 -14.45 -15.21 2.75
N ASP A 43 -14.54 -15.76 1.54
CA ASP A 43 -14.08 -15.13 0.32
C ASP A 43 -15.10 -15.48 -0.79
N PRO A 44 -15.89 -14.50 -1.25
CA PRO A 44 -16.89 -14.71 -2.28
C PRO A 44 -16.32 -14.97 -3.67
N GLY A 45 -15.00 -14.73 -3.86
CA GLY A 45 -14.31 -14.91 -5.13
C GLY A 45 -14.07 -16.38 -5.49
N LEU A 46 -13.95 -16.62 -6.78
CA LEU A 46 -13.47 -17.90 -7.33
C LEU A 46 -11.96 -17.85 -7.54
N ALA A 47 -11.30 -19.00 -7.36
CA ALA A 47 -9.88 -19.11 -7.63
C ALA A 47 -9.56 -18.72 -9.08
N VAL A 48 -8.45 -18.00 -9.25
CA VAL A 48 -7.89 -17.59 -10.54
C VAL A 48 -6.65 -18.43 -10.77
N ASP A 49 -6.66 -19.23 -11.82
CA ASP A 49 -5.58 -20.17 -12.13
C ASP A 49 -4.46 -19.54 -12.98
N HIS A 50 -4.70 -18.38 -13.60
CA HIS A 50 -3.72 -17.68 -14.44
C HIS A 50 -3.92 -16.17 -14.38
N ALA A 51 -2.92 -15.47 -13.85
CA ALA A 51 -2.94 -14.03 -13.63
C ALA A 51 -1.54 -13.43 -13.87
N PRO A 52 -1.09 -13.35 -15.12
CA PRO A 52 0.24 -12.86 -15.44
C PRO A 52 0.43 -11.41 -14.96
N GLY A 53 1.54 -11.17 -14.30
CA GLY A 53 1.87 -9.85 -13.76
C GLY A 53 1.14 -9.47 -12.46
N ILE A 54 0.39 -10.39 -11.84
CA ILE A 54 -0.24 -10.13 -10.54
C ILE A 54 0.58 -10.76 -9.42
N LEU A 55 0.75 -9.99 -8.35
CA LEU A 55 1.58 -10.31 -7.21
C LEU A 55 0.73 -10.43 -5.93
N LEU A 56 1.04 -11.41 -5.10
CA LEU A 56 0.62 -11.39 -3.70
C LEU A 56 1.63 -10.53 -2.94
N VAL A 57 1.16 -9.54 -2.20
CA VAL A 57 2.03 -8.68 -1.38
C VAL A 57 1.97 -9.14 0.07
N GLU A 58 3.12 -9.34 0.68
CA GLU A 58 3.28 -9.70 2.08
C GLU A 58 4.15 -8.63 2.76
N THR A 59 3.72 -8.13 3.90
CA THR A 59 4.45 -7.09 4.63
C THR A 59 4.71 -7.51 6.07
N VAL A 60 5.81 -7.02 6.63
CA VAL A 60 6.15 -7.20 8.03
C VAL A 60 5.89 -5.89 8.78
N LEU A 61 5.01 -5.95 9.77
CA LEU A 61 4.54 -4.82 10.57
C LEU A 61 4.90 -5.09 12.05
N GLY A 62 6.17 -4.92 12.40
CA GLY A 62 6.69 -5.36 13.70
C GLY A 62 6.56 -6.87 13.90
N GLN A 63 5.65 -7.32 14.76
CA GLN A 63 5.39 -8.77 14.98
C GLN A 63 4.18 -9.32 14.20
N ARG A 64 3.60 -8.53 13.32
CA ARG A 64 2.44 -8.93 12.52
C ARG A 64 2.84 -9.06 11.06
N MET A 65 2.05 -9.81 10.31
CA MET A 65 2.13 -9.88 8.85
C MET A 65 0.91 -9.15 8.27
N GLY A 66 1.15 -8.27 7.31
CA GLY A 66 0.12 -7.72 6.45
C GLY A 66 0.06 -8.50 5.13
N THR A 67 -1.07 -8.44 4.45
CA THR A 67 -1.25 -9.05 3.14
C THR A 67 -2.08 -8.14 2.23
N GLY A 68 -1.72 -8.13 0.96
CA GLY A 68 -2.43 -7.43 -0.10
C GLY A 68 -2.15 -8.07 -1.44
N THR A 69 -2.38 -7.31 -2.47
CA THR A 69 -2.14 -7.68 -3.86
C THR A 69 -1.41 -6.53 -4.55
N GLY A 70 -0.73 -6.82 -5.65
CA GLY A 70 -0.03 -5.82 -6.46
C GLY A 70 0.01 -6.24 -7.92
N MET A 71 0.58 -5.40 -8.76
CA MET A 71 0.74 -5.70 -10.17
C MET A 71 2.08 -5.21 -10.70
N VAL A 72 2.66 -5.99 -11.61
CA VAL A 72 3.92 -5.71 -12.30
C VAL A 72 3.65 -4.76 -13.46
N LEU A 73 4.45 -3.69 -13.53
CA LEU A 73 4.38 -2.69 -14.58
C LEU A 73 5.51 -2.83 -15.62
N THR A 74 6.66 -3.39 -15.22
CA THR A 74 7.76 -3.67 -16.16
C THR A 74 8.43 -5.00 -15.85
N PRO A 75 9.00 -5.68 -16.86
CA PRO A 75 9.70 -6.96 -16.67
C PRO A 75 10.85 -6.88 -15.66
N GLU A 76 11.43 -5.71 -15.48
CA GLU A 76 12.54 -5.48 -14.56
C GLU A 76 12.10 -5.27 -13.12
N GLY A 77 10.81 -5.37 -12.80
CA GLY A 77 10.31 -5.39 -11.43
C GLY A 77 9.73 -4.07 -10.92
N LEU A 78 9.44 -3.09 -11.79
CA LEU A 78 8.58 -1.99 -11.37
C LEU A 78 7.17 -2.55 -11.14
N ALA A 79 6.62 -2.29 -9.96
CA ALA A 79 5.29 -2.79 -9.59
C ALA A 79 4.53 -1.74 -8.78
N LEU A 80 3.22 -1.90 -8.66
CA LEU A 80 2.39 -1.05 -7.82
C LEU A 80 1.48 -1.86 -6.89
N THR A 81 1.12 -1.25 -5.78
CA THR A 81 0.10 -1.70 -4.83
C THR A 81 -0.56 -0.48 -4.17
N ASN A 82 -1.45 -0.68 -3.20
CA ASN A 82 -1.93 0.43 -2.38
C ASN A 82 -0.88 0.85 -1.35
N TYR A 83 -0.89 2.15 -0.98
CA TYR A 83 0.00 2.65 0.07
C TYR A 83 -0.32 2.01 1.42
N HIS A 84 -1.60 1.92 1.82
CA HIS A 84 -1.98 1.32 3.09
C HIS A 84 -1.56 -0.16 3.24
N VAL A 85 -1.24 -0.87 2.14
CA VAL A 85 -0.72 -2.25 2.20
C VAL A 85 0.72 -2.28 2.69
N VAL A 86 1.52 -1.26 2.36
CA VAL A 86 2.96 -1.16 2.68
C VAL A 86 3.28 -0.14 3.77
N GLU A 87 2.30 0.66 4.17
CA GLU A 87 2.43 1.66 5.24
C GLU A 87 2.93 0.99 6.54
N ASP A 88 3.87 1.64 7.24
CA ASP A 88 4.51 1.13 8.49
C ASP A 88 5.22 -0.23 8.34
N SER A 89 5.42 -0.75 7.13
CA SER A 89 6.11 -2.01 6.94
C SER A 89 7.63 -1.85 7.00
N SER A 90 8.26 -2.78 7.70
CA SER A 90 9.73 -2.88 7.77
C SER A 90 10.33 -3.73 6.65
N GLU A 91 9.54 -4.64 6.10
CA GLU A 91 9.92 -5.47 4.95
C GLU A 91 8.71 -5.69 4.05
N VAL A 92 8.95 -5.63 2.75
CA VAL A 92 7.95 -5.95 1.72
C VAL A 92 8.46 -7.13 0.91
N PHE A 93 7.61 -8.14 0.78
CA PHE A 93 7.83 -9.27 -0.10
C PHE A 93 6.70 -9.36 -1.11
N VAL A 94 7.03 -9.83 -2.29
CA VAL A 94 6.04 -10.15 -3.32
C VAL A 94 6.18 -11.58 -3.76
N VAL A 95 5.06 -12.21 -4.08
CA VAL A 95 5.02 -13.58 -4.61
C VAL A 95 4.30 -13.54 -5.94
N GLU A 96 4.95 -14.04 -6.99
CA GLU A 96 4.31 -14.18 -8.29
C GLU A 96 3.14 -15.16 -8.18
N ALA A 97 1.94 -14.73 -8.55
CA ALA A 97 0.75 -15.54 -8.35
C ALA A 97 0.77 -16.86 -9.16
N ASP A 98 1.30 -16.83 -10.37
CA ASP A 98 1.32 -17.99 -11.27
C ASP A 98 2.44 -18.99 -10.96
N THR A 99 3.59 -18.53 -10.45
CA THR A 99 4.76 -19.39 -10.22
C THR A 99 4.98 -19.73 -8.73
N GLY A 100 4.51 -18.86 -7.84
CA GLY A 100 4.79 -18.94 -6.41
C GLY A 100 6.21 -18.51 -6.05
N GLU A 101 6.98 -17.91 -6.99
CA GLU A 101 8.32 -17.41 -6.71
C GLU A 101 8.23 -16.13 -5.85
N ARG A 102 9.05 -16.06 -4.79
CA ARG A 102 9.02 -14.99 -3.79
C ARG A 102 10.25 -14.11 -3.91
N HIS A 103 10.03 -12.81 -3.94
CA HIS A 103 11.05 -11.78 -4.05
C HIS A 103 10.92 -10.76 -2.92
N THR A 104 12.01 -10.06 -2.60
CA THR A 104 11.97 -8.85 -1.79
C THR A 104 11.63 -7.64 -2.66
N ALA A 105 11.01 -6.63 -2.06
CA ALA A 105 10.75 -5.37 -2.75
C ALA A 105 11.05 -4.18 -1.83
N THR A 106 11.38 -3.03 -2.44
CA THR A 106 11.47 -1.75 -1.75
C THR A 106 10.43 -0.77 -2.28
N VAL A 107 9.96 0.11 -1.42
CA VAL A 107 9.06 1.21 -1.81
C VAL A 107 9.91 2.29 -2.47
N LEU A 108 9.65 2.60 -3.74
CA LEU A 108 10.29 3.69 -4.49
C LEU A 108 9.67 5.04 -4.20
N GLY A 109 8.39 5.05 -3.86
CA GLY A 109 7.63 6.24 -3.52
C GLY A 109 6.16 5.91 -3.36
N ARG A 110 5.41 6.88 -2.85
CA ARG A 110 4.01 6.71 -2.44
C ARG A 110 3.21 7.98 -2.58
N ASP A 111 1.91 7.82 -2.72
CA ASP A 111 0.91 8.89 -2.60
C ASP A 111 -0.17 8.47 -1.60
N ALA A 112 -0.15 9.08 -0.43
CA ALA A 112 -1.11 8.78 0.64
C ALA A 112 -2.53 9.31 0.34
N GLU A 113 -2.67 10.38 -0.46
CA GLU A 113 -3.98 10.92 -0.83
C GLU A 113 -4.72 10.04 -1.84
N HIS A 114 -3.96 9.42 -2.76
CA HIS A 114 -4.51 8.51 -3.77
C HIS A 114 -4.37 7.04 -3.38
N ASP A 115 -3.72 6.72 -2.25
CA ASP A 115 -3.50 5.36 -1.75
C ASP A 115 -2.74 4.47 -2.75
N VAL A 116 -1.65 4.99 -3.32
CA VAL A 116 -0.79 4.28 -4.28
C VAL A 116 0.65 4.19 -3.77
N ALA A 117 1.26 3.03 -3.86
CA ALA A 117 2.69 2.82 -3.64
C ALA A 117 3.35 2.15 -4.85
N VAL A 118 4.55 2.60 -5.17
CA VAL A 118 5.39 2.07 -6.26
C VAL A 118 6.51 1.25 -5.67
N LEU A 119 6.70 0.04 -6.17
CA LEU A 119 7.66 -0.93 -5.68
C LEU A 119 8.75 -1.21 -6.71
N ASP A 120 9.97 -1.47 -6.24
CA ASP A 120 11.06 -2.11 -6.99
C ASP A 120 11.24 -3.54 -6.49
N VAL A 121 10.90 -4.51 -7.31
CA VAL A 121 11.03 -5.95 -7.01
C VAL A 121 12.45 -6.39 -7.34
N HIS A 122 13.14 -6.97 -6.36
CA HIS A 122 14.55 -7.27 -6.49
C HIS A 122 14.83 -8.63 -7.12
N GLY A 123 15.92 -8.67 -7.89
CA GLY A 123 16.48 -9.93 -8.42
C GLY A 123 15.72 -10.49 -9.62
N VAL A 124 14.90 -9.69 -10.27
CA VAL A 124 14.07 -10.07 -11.42
C VAL A 124 14.51 -9.33 -12.68
N THR A 125 14.27 -9.93 -13.85
CA THR A 125 14.62 -9.33 -15.16
C THR A 125 13.60 -9.66 -16.26
N ASP A 126 12.63 -10.51 -15.98
CA ASP A 126 11.68 -11.01 -17.00
C ASP A 126 10.33 -11.38 -16.36
N LEU A 127 9.85 -10.51 -15.46
CA LEU A 127 8.53 -10.71 -14.88
C LEU A 127 7.43 -10.56 -15.95
N PRO A 128 6.39 -11.40 -15.91
CA PRO A 128 5.18 -11.10 -16.64
C PRO A 128 4.63 -9.73 -16.24
N VAL A 129 4.13 -8.97 -17.21
CA VAL A 129 3.57 -7.63 -16.99
C VAL A 129 2.06 -7.70 -17.04
N ALA A 130 1.39 -6.97 -16.15
CA ALA A 130 -0.07 -6.88 -16.15
C ALA A 130 -0.59 -6.25 -17.44
N SER A 131 -1.59 -6.88 -18.07
CA SER A 131 -2.27 -6.29 -19.22
C SER A 131 -3.21 -5.18 -18.76
N VAL A 132 -3.17 -4.01 -19.41
CA VAL A 132 -3.95 -2.85 -18.97
C VAL A 132 -4.83 -2.28 -20.08
N SER A 133 -5.97 -1.70 -19.68
CA SER A 133 -6.82 -0.87 -20.52
C SER A 133 -6.86 0.55 -19.97
N LEU A 134 -6.59 1.53 -20.82
CA LEU A 134 -6.72 2.94 -20.50
C LEU A 134 -8.08 3.52 -20.88
N ASP A 135 -8.96 2.72 -21.42
CA ASP A 135 -10.31 3.13 -21.76
C ASP A 135 -11.11 3.40 -20.45
N PRO A 136 -11.78 4.55 -20.35
CA PRO A 136 -12.51 4.89 -19.14
C PRO A 136 -13.73 3.98 -18.97
N VAL A 137 -13.83 3.35 -17.80
CA VAL A 137 -15.00 2.53 -17.45
C VAL A 137 -16.25 3.40 -17.29
N ARG A 138 -17.41 2.81 -17.54
CA ARG A 138 -18.72 3.43 -17.46
C ARG A 138 -19.65 2.64 -16.59
N ARG A 139 -20.65 3.31 -16.04
CA ARG A 139 -21.71 2.63 -15.30
C ARG A 139 -22.36 1.56 -16.16
N GLY A 140 -22.42 0.35 -15.61
CA GLY A 140 -23.00 -0.84 -16.25
C GLY A 140 -21.96 -1.74 -16.91
N ASP A 141 -20.68 -1.34 -16.97
CA ASP A 141 -19.62 -2.23 -17.46
C ASP A 141 -19.40 -3.38 -16.47
N GLU A 142 -19.25 -4.60 -16.99
CA GLU A 142 -18.89 -5.76 -16.18
C GLU A 142 -17.40 -5.69 -15.83
N VAL A 143 -17.08 -5.97 -14.58
CA VAL A 143 -15.70 -5.95 -14.06
C VAL A 143 -15.51 -7.09 -13.05
N ALA A 144 -14.25 -7.42 -12.77
CA ALA A 144 -13.90 -8.32 -11.69
C ALA A 144 -12.76 -7.74 -10.87
N ALA A 145 -12.90 -7.71 -9.55
CA ALA A 145 -11.78 -7.48 -8.65
C ALA A 145 -11.01 -8.78 -8.45
N VAL A 146 -9.67 -8.73 -8.51
CA VAL A 146 -8.79 -9.90 -8.37
C VAL A 146 -7.80 -9.64 -7.24
N GLY A 147 -7.65 -10.60 -6.33
CA GLY A 147 -6.75 -10.39 -5.20
C GLY A 147 -6.56 -11.61 -4.30
N ASN A 148 -5.68 -11.45 -3.33
CA ASN A 148 -5.34 -12.45 -2.29
C ASN A 148 -6.37 -12.40 -1.15
N GLY A 149 -7.61 -12.79 -1.45
CA GLY A 149 -8.71 -12.70 -0.50
C GLY A 149 -8.37 -13.31 0.86
N ARG A 150 -8.50 -12.51 1.93
CA ARG A 150 -8.16 -12.91 3.31
C ARG A 150 -6.74 -13.40 3.53
N GLY A 151 -5.81 -13.12 2.60
CA GLY A 151 -4.42 -13.57 2.71
C GLY A 151 -4.26 -15.08 2.59
N GLN A 152 -5.06 -15.74 1.77
CA GLN A 152 -5.06 -17.21 1.62
C GLN A 152 -3.85 -17.75 0.82
N GLY A 153 -3.04 -16.85 0.24
CA GLY A 153 -1.85 -17.22 -0.54
C GLY A 153 -2.15 -17.68 -1.96
N HIS A 154 -3.33 -17.32 -2.48
CA HIS A 154 -3.72 -17.52 -3.88
C HIS A 154 -4.69 -16.41 -4.31
N LEU A 155 -4.83 -16.21 -5.61
CA LEU A 155 -5.75 -15.22 -6.13
C LEU A 155 -7.17 -15.78 -6.27
N THR A 156 -8.11 -14.91 -5.97
CA THR A 156 -9.54 -15.10 -6.26
C THR A 156 -10.07 -13.89 -7.02
N ALA A 157 -11.13 -14.09 -7.79
CA ALA A 157 -11.82 -13.04 -8.54
C ALA A 157 -13.27 -12.93 -8.07
N VAL A 158 -13.70 -11.72 -7.74
CA VAL A 158 -15.10 -11.38 -7.46
C VAL A 158 -15.62 -10.51 -8.58
N ARG A 159 -16.64 -10.99 -9.27
CA ARG A 159 -17.29 -10.25 -10.36
C ARG A 159 -18.26 -9.22 -9.84
N GLY A 160 -18.40 -8.17 -10.59
CA GLY A 160 -19.37 -7.12 -10.31
C GLY A 160 -19.62 -6.24 -11.53
N THR A 161 -20.33 -5.16 -11.29
CA THR A 161 -20.71 -4.16 -12.29
C THR A 161 -20.33 -2.78 -11.79
N VAL A 162 -19.85 -1.91 -12.65
CA VAL A 162 -19.57 -0.51 -12.30
C VAL A 162 -20.87 0.22 -11.96
N LEU A 163 -21.02 0.64 -10.73
CA LEU A 163 -22.15 1.42 -10.23
C LEU A 163 -22.01 2.91 -10.50
N GLY A 164 -20.77 3.39 -10.63
CA GLY A 164 -20.46 4.78 -10.94
C GLY A 164 -18.99 5.11 -10.78
N THR A 165 -18.63 6.31 -11.21
CA THR A 165 -17.28 6.88 -11.08
C THR A 165 -17.34 8.15 -10.23
N ASP A 166 -16.16 8.73 -9.91
CA ASP A 166 -16.03 9.94 -9.09
C ASP A 166 -16.68 9.80 -7.70
N ARG A 167 -16.42 8.65 -7.07
CA ARG A 167 -16.90 8.35 -5.73
C ARG A 167 -15.88 8.71 -4.67
N SER A 168 -16.38 8.90 -3.43
CA SER A 168 -15.52 9.16 -2.27
C SER A 168 -15.89 8.22 -1.14
N ILE A 169 -14.88 7.71 -0.45
CA ILE A 169 -15.04 6.86 0.73
C ILE A 169 -14.15 7.35 1.87
N MET A 170 -14.42 6.84 3.07
CA MET A 170 -13.50 6.87 4.19
C MET A 170 -12.86 5.49 4.29
N ALA A 171 -11.61 5.35 3.90
CA ALA A 171 -10.85 4.10 3.98
C ALA A 171 -10.08 4.04 5.30
N ALA A 172 -10.09 2.86 5.96
CA ALA A 172 -9.29 2.63 7.15
C ALA A 172 -7.89 2.16 6.75
N SER A 173 -6.84 2.76 7.31
CA SER A 173 -5.48 2.24 7.19
C SER A 173 -5.35 0.92 7.96
N GLN A 174 -4.55 -0.02 7.45
CA GLN A 174 -4.33 -1.30 8.14
C GLN A 174 -3.68 -1.05 9.50
N GLY A 175 -4.38 -1.47 10.56
CA GLY A 175 -3.85 -1.40 11.93
C GLY A 175 -4.07 -0.08 12.67
N SER A 176 -4.76 0.90 12.08
CA SER A 176 -5.14 2.15 12.74
C SER A 176 -6.67 2.32 12.81
N ASP A 177 -7.13 3.08 13.82
CA ASP A 177 -8.55 3.49 13.94
C ASP A 177 -8.85 4.76 13.11
N GLU A 178 -7.95 5.13 12.21
CA GLU A 178 -8.07 6.36 11.44
C GLU A 178 -8.50 6.08 10.01
N TYR A 179 -9.22 7.04 9.46
CA TYR A 179 -9.81 6.96 8.12
C TYR A 179 -9.21 8.05 7.24
N ALA A 180 -8.65 7.64 6.11
CA ALA A 180 -8.30 8.54 5.03
C ALA A 180 -9.49 8.73 4.09
N ARG A 181 -9.68 9.96 3.58
CA ARG A 181 -10.72 10.21 2.57
C ARG A 181 -10.12 10.03 1.19
N LEU A 182 -10.54 8.98 0.51
CA LEU A 182 -10.19 8.76 -0.89
C LEU A 182 -11.30 9.32 -1.79
N THR A 183 -10.92 9.89 -2.92
CA THR A 183 -11.83 10.56 -3.88
C THR A 183 -11.55 10.12 -5.31
N GLY A 184 -12.50 10.38 -6.23
CA GLY A 184 -12.32 10.06 -7.65
C GLY A 184 -12.43 8.57 -7.98
N LEU A 185 -12.97 7.74 -7.08
CA LEU A 185 -12.97 6.29 -7.18
C LEU A 185 -14.06 5.76 -8.14
N ILE A 186 -13.80 4.58 -8.69
CA ILE A 186 -14.77 3.70 -9.34
C ILE A 186 -15.48 2.92 -8.22
N GLN A 187 -16.81 2.87 -8.25
CA GLN A 187 -17.64 2.04 -7.35
C GLN A 187 -18.20 0.86 -8.13
N THR A 188 -18.12 -0.33 -7.55
CA THR A 188 -18.68 -1.57 -8.12
C THR A 188 -19.50 -2.31 -7.05
N ASP A 189 -20.33 -3.24 -7.47
CA ASP A 189 -21.01 -4.18 -6.58
C ASP A 189 -20.25 -5.51 -6.39
N ALA A 190 -18.95 -5.51 -6.71
CA ALA A 190 -18.07 -6.64 -6.40
C ALA A 190 -17.83 -6.72 -4.89
N ASP A 191 -18.16 -7.84 -4.26
CA ASP A 191 -18.00 -8.09 -2.82
C ASP A 191 -16.51 -8.32 -2.45
N VAL A 192 -15.71 -7.27 -2.47
CA VAL A 192 -14.29 -7.36 -2.11
C VAL A 192 -14.09 -7.58 -0.61
N VAL A 193 -13.07 -8.35 -0.24
CA VAL A 193 -12.68 -8.60 1.15
C VAL A 193 -11.23 -8.15 1.38
N PRO A 194 -10.78 -7.98 2.64
CA PRO A 194 -9.38 -7.68 2.93
C PRO A 194 -8.42 -8.62 2.20
N GLY A 195 -7.34 -8.08 1.64
CA GLY A 195 -6.38 -8.79 0.79
C GLY A 195 -6.53 -8.52 -0.71
N TYR A 196 -7.70 -8.02 -1.17
CA TYR A 196 -7.85 -7.53 -2.53
C TYR A 196 -7.18 -6.17 -2.75
N SER A 197 -6.94 -5.40 -1.69
CA SER A 197 -6.25 -4.10 -1.74
C SER A 197 -4.97 -4.17 -2.57
N GLY A 198 -4.80 -3.23 -3.50
CA GLY A 198 -3.66 -3.14 -4.43
C GLY A 198 -3.77 -4.07 -5.64
N GLY A 199 -4.74 -4.98 -5.66
CA GLY A 199 -5.01 -5.86 -6.78
C GLY A 199 -5.78 -5.18 -7.91
N PRO A 200 -5.78 -5.77 -9.12
CA PRO A 200 -6.47 -5.21 -10.26
C PRO A 200 -7.99 -5.32 -10.15
N VAL A 201 -8.67 -4.31 -10.67
CA VAL A 201 -10.00 -4.45 -11.24
C VAL A 201 -9.82 -4.61 -12.74
N VAL A 202 -10.35 -5.70 -13.31
CA VAL A 202 -10.21 -6.02 -14.73
C VAL A 202 -11.56 -5.95 -15.45
N ASP A 203 -11.50 -5.65 -16.76
CA ASP A 203 -12.63 -5.72 -17.68
C ASP A 203 -12.86 -7.16 -18.19
N ASP A 204 -13.80 -7.33 -19.14
CA ASP A 204 -14.17 -8.62 -19.73
C ASP A 204 -13.08 -9.23 -20.65
N ASP A 205 -12.10 -8.45 -21.05
CA ASP A 205 -10.88 -8.91 -21.75
C ASP A 205 -9.75 -9.29 -20.75
N GLY A 206 -9.99 -9.17 -19.43
CA GLY A 206 -9.01 -9.41 -18.37
C GLY A 206 -7.96 -8.33 -18.24
N GLN A 207 -8.19 -7.14 -18.80
CA GLN A 207 -7.28 -6.01 -18.76
C GLN A 207 -7.56 -5.13 -17.53
N VAL A 208 -6.50 -4.67 -16.89
CA VAL A 208 -6.61 -3.82 -15.69
C VAL A 208 -7.17 -2.44 -16.05
N VAL A 209 -8.24 -2.05 -15.39
CA VAL A 209 -8.90 -0.73 -15.54
C VAL A 209 -8.80 0.11 -14.24
N GLY A 210 -8.43 -0.51 -13.12
CA GLY A 210 -8.29 0.15 -11.84
C GLY A 210 -7.57 -0.69 -10.81
N VAL A 211 -7.28 -0.09 -9.66
CA VAL A 211 -6.61 -0.70 -8.51
C VAL A 211 -7.60 -0.79 -7.35
N THR A 212 -7.88 -1.99 -6.87
CA THR A 212 -8.85 -2.23 -5.80
C THR A 212 -8.43 -1.56 -4.49
N VAL A 213 -9.35 -0.84 -3.87
CA VAL A 213 -9.28 -0.43 -2.48
C VAL A 213 -10.33 -1.22 -1.72
N ALA A 214 -9.92 -2.18 -0.88
CA ALA A 214 -10.85 -2.92 -0.04
C ALA A 214 -11.33 -2.01 1.09
N ALA A 215 -12.47 -1.38 0.91
CA ALA A 215 -13.10 -0.53 1.92
C ALA A 215 -14.14 -1.33 2.70
N SER A 216 -14.00 -1.34 4.04
CA SER A 216 -15.14 -1.62 4.92
C SER A 216 -15.71 -0.28 5.37
N ASP A 217 -17.00 -0.05 5.16
CA ASP A 217 -17.68 1.16 5.65
C ASP A 217 -17.89 1.17 7.18
N GLY A 218 -17.27 0.24 7.90
CA GLY A 218 -17.31 0.16 9.38
C GLY A 218 -18.68 -0.14 9.97
N THR A 219 -19.72 -0.37 9.15
CA THR A 219 -21.10 -0.52 9.65
C THR A 219 -21.53 -1.98 9.87
N GLY A 220 -20.66 -2.93 9.61
CA GLY A 220 -20.79 -4.32 10.12
C GLY A 220 -21.99 -5.13 9.63
N ALA A 221 -22.70 -4.68 8.61
CA ALA A 221 -23.84 -5.42 8.07
C ALA A 221 -24.13 -5.01 6.62
N GLN A 222 -24.04 -5.97 5.74
CA GLN A 222 -24.52 -6.00 4.36
C GLN A 222 -23.56 -5.44 3.29
N GLU A 223 -23.41 -6.23 2.22
CA GLU A 223 -22.87 -5.93 0.89
C GLU A 223 -21.84 -4.78 0.87
N VAL A 224 -20.56 -5.13 0.91
CA VAL A 224 -19.48 -4.14 0.82
C VAL A 224 -19.29 -3.83 -0.67
N ASP A 225 -19.75 -2.66 -1.09
CA ASP A 225 -19.40 -2.15 -2.43
C ASP A 225 -17.89 -2.14 -2.60
N GLY A 226 -17.41 -2.64 -3.73
CA GLY A 226 -16.01 -2.56 -4.11
C GLY A 226 -15.67 -1.15 -4.59
N PHE A 227 -14.48 -0.66 -4.24
CA PHE A 227 -13.97 0.61 -4.76
C PHE A 227 -12.62 0.41 -5.42
N ALA A 228 -12.34 1.18 -6.45
CA ALA A 228 -11.06 1.13 -7.15
C ALA A 228 -10.58 2.53 -7.53
N ILE A 229 -9.27 2.72 -7.45
CA ILE A 229 -8.57 3.87 -8.01
C ILE A 229 -8.53 3.69 -9.52
N PRO A 230 -8.98 4.65 -10.34
CA PRO A 230 -8.84 4.55 -11.79
C PRO A 230 -7.38 4.34 -12.18
N LEU A 231 -7.11 3.42 -13.10
CA LEU A 231 -5.73 3.07 -13.47
C LEU A 231 -4.92 4.28 -13.94
N GLY A 232 -5.54 5.21 -14.68
CA GLY A 232 -4.85 6.44 -15.11
C GLY A 232 -4.39 7.33 -13.95
N VAL A 233 -5.10 7.33 -12.80
CA VAL A 233 -4.67 8.02 -11.58
C VAL A 233 -3.47 7.31 -10.97
N ALA A 234 -3.53 5.99 -10.83
CA ALA A 234 -2.43 5.21 -10.27
C ALA A 234 -1.14 5.32 -11.11
N LEU A 235 -1.26 5.25 -12.45
CA LEU A 235 -0.12 5.46 -13.35
C LEU A 235 0.43 6.89 -13.28
N GLY A 236 -0.41 7.91 -13.08
CA GLY A 236 0.04 9.27 -12.85
C GLY A 236 0.92 9.41 -11.60
N VAL A 237 0.61 8.66 -10.52
CA VAL A 237 1.46 8.58 -9.33
C VAL A 237 2.77 7.87 -9.64
N VAL A 238 2.73 6.74 -10.39
CA VAL A 238 3.96 6.04 -10.84
C VAL A 238 4.89 6.99 -11.57
N ASP A 239 4.37 7.81 -12.48
CA ASP A 239 5.15 8.80 -13.20
C ASP A 239 5.80 9.83 -12.31
N GLN A 240 5.04 10.35 -11.38
CA GLN A 240 5.54 11.34 -10.43
C GLN A 240 6.66 10.73 -9.58
N VAL A 241 6.49 9.49 -9.09
CA VAL A 241 7.54 8.77 -8.35
C VAL A 241 8.79 8.58 -9.22
N LEU A 242 8.63 8.14 -10.47
CA LEU A 242 9.76 7.92 -11.38
C LEU A 242 10.46 9.22 -11.80
N SER A 243 9.78 10.37 -11.76
CA SER A 243 10.40 11.67 -11.99
C SER A 243 11.42 12.05 -10.90
N GLY A 244 11.29 11.44 -9.71
CA GLY A 244 12.11 11.77 -8.54
C GLY A 244 11.77 13.13 -7.92
N GLU A 245 10.67 13.76 -8.32
CA GLU A 245 10.23 15.06 -7.79
C GLU A 245 9.08 14.85 -6.81
N GLU A 246 9.28 15.23 -5.55
CA GLU A 246 8.22 15.20 -4.53
C GLU A 246 7.18 16.29 -4.76
N THR A 247 5.96 16.03 -4.34
CA THR A 247 4.84 16.98 -4.37
C THR A 247 4.19 17.05 -2.99
N ASP A 248 3.11 17.82 -2.86
CA ASP A 248 2.35 17.88 -1.60
C ASP A 248 1.72 16.52 -1.22
N THR A 249 1.56 15.59 -2.18
CA THR A 249 0.92 14.28 -1.98
C THR A 249 1.84 13.09 -2.24
N VAL A 250 2.85 13.26 -3.10
CA VAL A 250 3.81 12.20 -3.49
C VAL A 250 5.14 12.39 -2.77
N SER A 251 5.54 11.37 -2.03
CA SER A 251 6.85 11.25 -1.39
C SER A 251 7.70 10.18 -2.08
N ILE A 252 9.01 10.42 -2.15
CA ILE A 252 9.97 9.51 -2.82
C ILE A 252 10.72 8.71 -1.76
N GLY A 253 10.79 7.40 -1.94
CA GLY A 253 11.43 6.46 -1.03
C GLY A 253 10.46 5.82 -0.02
N ALA A 254 11.02 5.10 0.92
CA ALA A 254 10.28 4.47 2.02
C ALA A 254 10.05 5.47 3.17
N ASP A 255 9.03 5.19 3.97
CA ASP A 255 8.76 5.95 5.20
C ASP A 255 9.97 5.89 6.15
N GLY A 256 10.29 7.04 6.74
CA GLY A 256 11.29 7.11 7.77
C GLY A 256 10.75 6.57 9.10
N ALA A 257 11.59 5.88 9.86
CA ALA A 257 11.21 5.32 11.15
C ALA A 257 12.07 5.88 12.30
N LEU A 258 11.44 6.05 13.47
CA LEU A 258 12.12 6.35 14.71
C LEU A 258 12.74 5.10 15.35
N GLY A 259 12.26 3.89 15.03
CA GLY A 259 12.67 2.64 15.66
C GLY A 259 12.16 2.53 17.10
N ILE A 260 10.86 2.74 17.30
CA ILE A 260 10.19 2.57 18.59
C ILE A 260 8.88 1.80 18.44
N MET A 261 8.54 1.05 19.46
CA MET A 261 7.19 0.56 19.66
C MET A 261 6.47 1.45 20.66
N VAL A 262 5.27 1.87 20.36
CA VAL A 262 4.46 2.73 21.23
C VAL A 262 3.11 2.11 21.54
N ALA A 263 2.51 2.55 22.64
CA ALA A 263 1.12 2.23 22.98
C ALA A 263 0.40 3.52 23.41
N ALA A 264 -0.87 3.62 23.02
CA ALA A 264 -1.74 4.67 23.52
C ALA A 264 -2.18 4.32 24.94
N ASP A 265 -1.93 5.22 25.89
CA ASP A 265 -2.43 5.12 27.26
C ASP A 265 -3.41 6.27 27.51
N PRO A 266 -4.67 6.00 27.94
CA PRO A 266 -5.70 7.02 28.11
C PRO A 266 -5.34 8.15 29.10
N GLU A 267 -4.42 7.88 30.03
CA GLU A 267 -4.01 8.85 31.07
C GLU A 267 -2.63 9.47 30.77
N ALA A 268 -1.69 8.67 30.26
CA ALA A 268 -0.31 9.09 30.04
C ALA A 268 -0.08 9.70 28.65
N GLY A 269 -0.75 9.22 27.62
CA GLY A 269 -0.55 9.61 26.21
C GLY A 269 0.10 8.52 25.38
N VAL A 270 0.96 8.85 24.42
CA VAL A 270 1.70 7.89 23.58
C VAL A 270 2.96 7.46 24.31
N VAL A 271 2.91 6.28 24.93
CA VAL A 271 4.00 5.73 25.77
C VAL A 271 4.93 4.88 24.90
N VAL A 272 6.24 5.13 25.01
CA VAL A 272 7.29 4.31 24.41
C VAL A 272 7.38 2.98 25.16
N MET A 273 7.11 1.88 24.48
CA MET A 273 7.15 0.51 25.02
C MET A 273 8.51 -0.15 24.78
N GLN A 274 9.11 0.12 23.63
CA GLN A 274 10.41 -0.40 23.21
C GLN A 274 11.14 0.65 22.39
N VAL A 275 12.46 0.63 22.44
CA VAL A 275 13.37 1.38 21.57
C VAL A 275 14.33 0.36 20.98
N ASP A 276 14.44 0.37 19.65
CA ASP A 276 15.33 -0.53 18.95
C ASP A 276 16.78 -0.06 19.06
N ALA A 277 17.70 -1.01 19.13
CA ALA A 277 19.11 -0.70 19.16
C ALA A 277 19.58 -0.03 17.86
N ASP A 278 20.49 0.91 17.97
CA ASP A 278 21.04 1.71 16.88
C ASP A 278 19.99 2.55 16.11
N SER A 279 18.79 2.73 16.69
CA SER A 279 17.70 3.49 16.07
C SER A 279 17.85 5.01 16.23
N ALA A 280 17.06 5.76 15.43
CA ALA A 280 16.95 7.21 15.55
C ALA A 280 16.49 7.64 16.95
N ALA A 281 15.57 6.89 17.57
CA ALA A 281 15.08 7.14 18.90
C ALA A 281 16.13 6.90 19.98
N GLU A 282 16.92 5.82 19.88
CA GLU A 282 18.03 5.58 20.81
C GLU A 282 19.06 6.70 20.71
N ALA A 283 19.38 7.16 19.49
CA ALA A 283 20.35 8.24 19.26
C ALA A 283 19.96 9.55 19.94
N ILE A 284 18.66 9.86 20.07
CA ILE A 284 18.18 11.06 20.79
C ILE A 284 17.92 10.81 22.28
N GLY A 285 18.09 9.57 22.74
CA GLY A 285 17.98 9.19 24.16
C GLY A 285 16.55 8.93 24.64
N LEU A 286 15.64 8.56 23.75
CA LEU A 286 14.33 7.99 24.13
C LEU A 286 14.56 6.63 24.80
N VAL A 287 13.75 6.35 25.82
CA VAL A 287 13.78 5.07 26.54
C VAL A 287 12.37 4.57 26.82
N PRO A 288 12.17 3.25 27.03
CA PRO A 288 10.87 2.73 27.43
C PRO A 288 10.33 3.43 28.69
N GLY A 289 9.06 3.81 28.66
CA GLY A 289 8.36 4.57 29.68
C GLY A 289 8.33 6.09 29.46
N ASP A 290 9.05 6.61 28.48
CA ASP A 290 8.90 8.00 28.03
C ASP A 290 7.56 8.18 27.29
N VAL A 291 7.05 9.42 27.28
CA VAL A 291 5.77 9.75 26.64
C VAL A 291 6.01 10.77 25.54
N VAL A 292 5.76 10.40 24.29
CA VAL A 292 5.86 11.31 23.14
C VAL A 292 4.72 12.33 23.20
N LEU A 293 5.06 13.61 23.08
CA LEU A 293 4.14 14.74 23.16
C LEU A 293 3.89 15.39 21.80
N ALA A 294 4.94 15.53 20.99
CA ALA A 294 4.85 16.18 19.68
C ALA A 294 5.95 15.67 18.73
N VAL A 295 5.66 15.76 17.43
CA VAL A 295 6.60 15.60 16.31
C VAL A 295 6.52 16.89 15.50
N ASP A 296 7.67 17.51 15.20
CA ASP A 296 7.80 18.81 14.51
C ASP A 296 6.87 19.89 15.05
N GLY A 297 6.73 19.93 16.38
CA GLY A 297 5.88 20.87 17.09
C GLY A 297 4.37 20.56 16.97
N GLN A 298 3.97 19.52 16.24
CA GLN A 298 2.60 19.06 16.16
C GLN A 298 2.31 18.07 17.27
N ALA A 299 1.31 18.37 18.11
CA ALA A 299 0.96 17.53 19.25
C ALA A 299 0.39 16.19 18.80
N VAL A 300 0.86 15.08 19.38
CA VAL A 300 0.33 13.72 19.09
C VAL A 300 -0.99 13.43 19.80
N GLU A 301 -1.40 14.28 20.78
CA GLU A 301 -2.69 14.24 21.50
C GLU A 301 -3.03 12.87 22.13
N GLY A 302 -2.00 12.10 22.48
CA GLY A 302 -2.18 10.75 23.04
C GLY A 302 -2.59 9.69 22.02
N ASN A 303 -2.54 10.00 20.74
CA ASN A 303 -2.92 9.13 19.64
C ASN A 303 -1.66 8.57 18.95
N ALA A 304 -1.44 7.24 19.05
CA ALA A 304 -0.28 6.57 18.47
C ALA A 304 -0.31 6.61 16.93
N SER A 305 -1.48 6.44 16.33
CA SER A 305 -1.61 6.49 14.85
C SER A 305 -1.31 7.90 14.30
N ARG A 306 -1.73 8.97 15.04
CA ARG A 306 -1.35 10.34 14.69
C ARG A 306 0.16 10.54 14.75
N MET A 307 0.81 9.96 15.77
CA MET A 307 2.26 10.00 15.88
C MET A 307 2.93 9.30 14.68
N SER A 308 2.47 8.08 14.34
CA SER A 308 3.00 7.34 13.18
C SER A 308 2.90 8.18 11.90
N ARG A 309 1.75 8.76 11.60
CA ARG A 309 1.59 9.63 10.42
C ARG A 309 2.55 10.80 10.40
N LEU A 310 2.68 11.52 11.53
CA LEU A 310 3.61 12.66 11.62
C LEU A 310 5.06 12.24 11.37
N VAL A 311 5.41 10.98 11.65
CA VAL A 311 6.72 10.42 11.32
C VAL A 311 6.77 9.96 9.85
N ASN A 312 5.71 9.29 9.35
CA ASN A 312 5.61 8.76 7.99
C ASN A 312 5.44 9.85 6.91
N ASP A 313 5.08 11.09 7.32
CA ASP A 313 5.15 12.27 6.44
C ASP A 313 6.60 12.59 6.01
N HIS A 314 7.58 11.87 6.57
CA HIS A 314 9.02 12.06 6.31
C HIS A 314 9.66 10.77 5.79
N ASN A 315 10.75 10.92 5.02
CA ASN A 315 11.49 9.82 4.43
C ASN A 315 12.69 9.38 5.26
N VAL A 316 13.26 8.24 4.92
CA VAL A 316 14.56 7.81 5.46
C VAL A 316 15.62 8.88 5.21
N GLY A 317 16.32 9.28 6.27
CA GLY A 317 17.35 10.32 6.24
C GLY A 317 16.86 11.72 6.57
N ASP A 318 15.56 11.95 6.63
CA ASP A 318 14.98 13.22 7.05
C ASP A 318 15.20 13.49 8.53
N ARG A 319 15.12 14.77 8.90
CA ARG A 319 15.27 15.24 10.27
C ARG A 319 13.93 15.70 10.79
N ILE A 320 13.52 15.12 11.91
CA ILE A 320 12.32 15.54 12.62
C ILE A 320 12.68 15.97 14.05
N THR A 321 11.89 16.85 14.62
CA THR A 321 12.00 17.26 16.01
C THR A 321 11.02 16.46 16.85
N VAL A 322 11.52 15.67 17.80
CA VAL A 322 10.69 14.91 18.74
C VAL A 322 10.68 15.60 20.09
N THR A 323 9.49 15.86 20.64
CA THR A 323 9.29 16.36 22.01
C THR A 323 8.68 15.24 22.85
N TRP A 324 9.28 14.93 23.99
CA TRP A 324 8.78 13.88 24.87
C TRP A 324 8.92 14.25 26.35
N ARG A 325 8.16 13.60 27.20
CA ARG A 325 8.24 13.69 28.65
C ARG A 325 8.86 12.42 29.20
N THR A 326 9.96 12.55 29.95
CA THR A 326 10.60 11.41 30.59
C THR A 326 9.75 10.85 31.72
N ALA A 327 10.05 9.62 32.15
CA ALA A 327 9.41 9.01 33.34
C ALA A 327 9.58 9.86 34.62
N SER A 328 10.60 10.72 34.71
CA SER A 328 10.80 11.66 35.83
C SER A 328 9.96 12.94 35.70
N GLY A 329 9.24 13.14 34.58
CA GLY A 329 8.40 14.30 34.31
C GLY A 329 9.12 15.47 33.63
N GLU A 330 10.41 15.32 33.29
CA GLU A 330 11.17 16.31 32.52
C GLU A 330 10.72 16.30 31.07
N VAL A 331 10.48 17.47 30.48
CA VAL A 331 10.20 17.57 29.03
C VAL A 331 11.51 17.80 28.29
N ARG A 332 11.76 17.01 27.25
CA ARG A 332 12.93 17.07 26.40
C ARG A 332 12.51 17.23 24.94
N GLU A 333 13.44 17.76 24.15
CA GLU A 333 13.30 17.93 22.72
C GLU A 333 14.64 17.65 22.05
N ALA A 334 14.63 16.91 20.94
CA ALA A 334 15.82 16.67 20.14
C ALA A 334 15.47 16.41 18.67
N GLU A 335 16.43 16.66 17.78
CA GLU A 335 16.36 16.26 16.38
C GLU A 335 16.75 14.79 16.22
N ALA A 336 15.90 14.00 15.57
CA ALA A 336 16.15 12.64 15.14
C ALA A 336 16.37 12.60 13.64
N VAL A 337 17.31 11.78 13.17
CA VAL A 337 17.47 11.46 11.74
C VAL A 337 16.78 10.12 11.52
N LEU A 338 15.71 10.13 10.74
CA LEU A 338 14.93 8.93 10.48
C LEU A 338 15.74 7.88 9.71
N GLN A 339 15.47 6.63 9.99
CA GLN A 339 16.15 5.46 9.43
C GLN A 339 15.13 4.52 8.81
N GLU A 340 15.59 3.52 8.05
CA GLU A 340 14.74 2.40 7.66
C GLU A 340 14.19 1.69 8.91
N ALA A 341 12.96 1.21 8.84
CA ALA A 341 12.38 0.40 9.90
C ALA A 341 13.19 -0.90 10.05
N VAL A 342 13.71 -1.15 11.26
CA VAL A 342 14.52 -2.35 11.55
C VAL A 342 13.63 -3.44 12.11
N VAL A 343 13.70 -4.64 11.52
CA VAL A 343 13.07 -5.85 12.09
C VAL A 343 14.03 -6.45 13.12
N ASN A 344 13.64 -6.53 14.37
CA ASN A 344 14.33 -7.28 15.42
C ASN A 344 13.68 -8.63 15.68
#